data_4caf5c9dc3f07d576f6698a3b2471a92
#
_entry.id   4caf5c9dc3f07d576f6698a3b2471a92
#
_cell.length_a   1.000
_cell.length_b   1.000
_cell.length_c   1.000
_cell.angle_alpha   90.00
_cell.angle_beta   90.00
_cell.angle_gamma   90.00
#
_symmetry.space_group_name_H-M   'P 1'
#
loop_
_entity.id
_entity.type
_entity.pdbx_description
1 polymer ?
#
loop_
_entity_poly.entity_id
_entity_poly.type
_entity_poly.pdbx_seq_one_letter_code
_entity_poly.pdbx_strand_id
1 'polypeptide(L)'
;RLLKNMPDETMLRIYDMQLVEQGNRIHALRREFTQRLQPVVADYYRTLSGDREQVELHYKSELNDRPFDELLLAARQKDLANEFTTAGIHRDDLVLKIGGYPLRKYGSQGQQKSFLIALKLAQYTIVAREKGEKPILLLDDLFDKLDAGRVEQLIRLVSEDSFGQIMITD
;
A
#
# COMPACT_ATOMS: atom_id res chain seq x y z
N ARG A 1 21.05 15.98 -3.94
CA ARG A 1 22.11 17.01 -3.74
C ARG A 1 23.43 16.60 -4.40
N LEU A 2 23.84 15.33 -4.35
CA LEU A 2 25.09 14.82 -4.93
C LEU A 2 25.07 14.86 -6.46
N LEU A 3 23.99 14.50 -7.10
CA LEU A 3 23.86 14.51 -8.55
C LEU A 3 23.96 15.90 -9.19
N LYS A 4 23.78 16.97 -8.39
CA LYS A 4 23.86 18.37 -8.83
C LYS A 4 25.28 18.89 -9.08
N ASN A 5 26.29 18.27 -8.52
CA ASN A 5 27.67 18.81 -8.47
C ASN A 5 28.70 17.97 -9.25
N MET A 6 28.32 17.25 -10.29
CA MET A 6 29.20 16.28 -11.00
C MET A 6 29.97 15.40 -10.00
N PRO A 7 29.29 14.47 -9.30
CA PRO A 7 29.92 13.69 -8.25
C PRO A 7 31.01 12.78 -8.83
N ASP A 8 32.08 12.59 -8.07
CA ASP A 8 33.09 11.60 -8.33
C ASP A 8 32.45 10.21 -8.45
N GLU A 9 32.83 9.45 -9.45
CA GLU A 9 32.27 8.12 -9.74
C GLU A 9 32.45 7.15 -8.55
N THR A 10 33.56 7.30 -7.82
CA THR A 10 33.83 6.51 -6.62
C THR A 10 32.79 6.80 -5.51
N MET A 11 32.45 8.07 -5.34
CA MET A 11 31.44 8.50 -4.36
C MET A 11 30.04 7.99 -4.74
N LEU A 12 29.69 8.02 -6.03
CA LEU A 12 28.42 7.45 -6.53
C LEU A 12 28.32 5.95 -6.23
N ARG A 13 29.39 5.18 -6.45
CA ARG A 13 29.42 3.75 -6.17
C ARG A 13 29.18 3.45 -4.68
N ILE A 14 29.77 4.22 -3.78
CA ILE A 14 29.57 4.04 -2.33
C ILE A 14 28.09 4.24 -1.96
N TYR A 15 27.46 5.30 -2.50
CA TYR A 15 26.03 5.55 -2.24
C TYR A 15 25.14 4.51 -2.89
N ASP A 16 25.47 4.04 -4.10
CA ASP A 16 24.71 2.97 -4.74
C ASP A 16 24.74 1.68 -3.92
N MET A 17 25.90 1.31 -3.37
CA MET A 17 25.99 0.13 -2.48
C MET A 17 25.07 0.27 -1.26
N GLN A 18 25.03 1.44 -0.63
CA GLN A 18 24.14 1.70 0.51
C GLN A 18 22.66 1.70 0.09
N LEU A 19 22.34 2.30 -1.07
CA LEU A 19 20.98 2.28 -1.61
C LEU A 19 20.51 0.87 -1.92
N VAL A 20 21.37 0.05 -2.52
CA VAL A 20 21.09 -1.34 -2.86
C VAL A 20 20.81 -2.16 -1.61
N GLU A 21 21.69 -2.06 -0.59
CA GLU A 21 21.52 -2.79 0.67
C GLU A 21 20.19 -2.44 1.35
N GLN A 22 19.98 -1.15 1.62
CA GLN A 22 18.77 -0.70 2.32
C GLN A 22 17.52 -0.85 1.46
N GLY A 23 17.62 -0.59 0.15
CA GLY A 23 16.53 -0.73 -0.79
C GLY A 23 16.03 -2.16 -0.92
N ASN A 24 16.93 -3.14 -1.03
CA ASN A 24 16.56 -4.55 -1.06
C ASN A 24 15.87 -4.99 0.24
N ARG A 25 16.34 -4.51 1.39
CA ARG A 25 15.72 -4.78 2.68
C ARG A 25 14.31 -4.21 2.76
N ILE A 26 14.12 -2.95 2.37
CA ILE A 26 12.80 -2.30 2.36
C ILE A 26 11.86 -2.98 1.37
N HIS A 27 12.35 -3.32 0.16
CA HIS A 27 11.58 -4.06 -0.85
C HIS A 27 11.07 -5.39 -0.31
N ALA A 28 11.93 -6.20 0.32
CA ALA A 28 11.56 -7.48 0.91
C ALA A 28 10.46 -7.33 1.98
N LEU A 29 10.62 -6.36 2.90
CA LEU A 29 9.64 -6.07 3.95
C LEU A 29 8.29 -5.61 3.39
N ARG A 30 8.30 -4.72 2.39
CA ARG A 30 7.05 -4.25 1.74
C ARG A 30 6.34 -5.37 1.01
N ARG A 31 7.07 -6.24 0.33
CA ARG A 31 6.51 -7.40 -0.38
C ARG A 31 5.87 -8.37 0.60
N GLU A 32 6.57 -8.74 1.66
CA GLU A 32 6.06 -9.61 2.72
C GLU A 32 4.80 -9.01 3.38
N PHE A 33 4.87 -7.73 3.76
CA PHE A 33 3.73 -7.03 4.36
C PHE A 33 2.51 -7.03 3.43
N THR A 34 2.70 -6.75 2.14
CA THR A 34 1.61 -6.74 1.16
C THR A 34 0.99 -8.14 0.99
N GLN A 35 1.80 -9.20 0.99
CA GLN A 35 1.31 -10.58 0.93
C GLN A 35 0.45 -10.95 2.15
N ARG A 36 0.80 -10.43 3.34
CA ARG A 36 0.00 -10.62 4.57
C ARG A 36 -1.26 -9.76 4.58
N LEU A 37 -1.18 -8.55 4.04
CA LEU A 37 -2.27 -7.58 4.02
C LEU A 37 -3.37 -7.95 3.02
N GLN A 38 -3.00 -8.43 1.83
CA GLN A 38 -3.90 -8.74 0.73
C GLN A 38 -5.10 -9.63 1.13
N PRO A 39 -4.93 -10.82 1.74
CA PRO A 39 -6.06 -11.66 2.09
C PRO A 39 -6.99 -11.00 3.11
N VAL A 40 -6.45 -10.24 4.07
CA VAL A 40 -7.25 -9.57 5.09
C VAL A 40 -8.08 -8.44 4.47
N VAL A 41 -7.51 -7.67 3.55
CA VAL A 41 -8.26 -6.65 2.79
C VAL A 41 -9.36 -7.28 1.95
N ALA A 42 -9.06 -8.39 1.26
CA ALA A 42 -10.03 -9.08 0.42
C ALA A 42 -11.22 -9.60 1.24
N ASP A 43 -10.98 -10.14 2.44
CA ASP A 43 -12.03 -10.62 3.34
C ASP A 43 -12.94 -9.49 3.84
N TYR A 44 -12.36 -8.38 4.30
CA TYR A 44 -13.14 -7.22 4.71
C TYR A 44 -13.93 -6.62 3.55
N TYR A 45 -13.30 -6.48 2.37
CA TYR A 45 -13.99 -5.95 1.21
C TYR A 45 -15.14 -6.86 0.75
N ARG A 46 -14.93 -8.17 0.76
CA ARG A 46 -15.97 -9.17 0.44
C ARG A 46 -17.19 -8.99 1.34
N THR A 47 -16.99 -8.84 2.65
CA THR A 47 -18.08 -8.59 3.59
C THR A 47 -18.77 -7.26 3.30
N LEU A 48 -18.02 -6.17 3.11
CA LEU A 48 -18.58 -4.84 2.82
C LEU A 48 -19.37 -4.79 1.50
N SER A 49 -18.95 -5.57 0.50
CA SER A 49 -19.65 -5.64 -0.80
C SER A 49 -20.83 -6.62 -0.83
N GLY A 50 -21.04 -7.40 0.24
CA GLY A 50 -22.01 -8.48 0.27
C GLY A 50 -21.65 -9.60 -0.71
N ASP A 51 -20.38 -9.96 -0.79
CA ASP A 51 -19.80 -11.02 -1.65
C ASP A 51 -19.99 -10.81 -3.16
N ARG A 52 -20.29 -9.58 -3.59
CA ARG A 52 -20.57 -9.27 -5.00
C ARG A 52 -19.36 -8.91 -5.83
N GLU A 53 -18.24 -8.58 -5.18
CA GLU A 53 -17.07 -7.98 -5.83
C GLU A 53 -15.78 -8.57 -5.26
N GLN A 54 -14.80 -8.78 -6.15
CA GLN A 54 -13.48 -9.26 -5.76
C GLN A 54 -12.45 -8.14 -5.95
N VAL A 55 -11.55 -8.01 -4.98
CA VAL A 55 -10.47 -7.03 -5.02
C VAL A 55 -9.10 -7.66 -4.83
N GLU A 56 -8.11 -6.98 -5.38
CA GLU A 56 -6.73 -7.38 -5.31
C GLU A 56 -5.86 -6.18 -4.91
N LEU A 57 -4.81 -6.47 -4.15
CA LEU A 57 -3.79 -5.53 -3.73
C LEU A 57 -2.43 -6.06 -4.18
N HIS A 58 -1.74 -5.35 -5.07
CA HIS A 58 -0.44 -5.75 -5.59
C HIS A 58 0.63 -4.74 -5.24
N TYR A 59 1.75 -5.21 -4.74
CA TYR A 59 2.95 -4.38 -4.60
C TYR A 59 3.68 -4.28 -5.92
N LYS A 60 3.74 -3.07 -6.47
CA LYS A 60 4.43 -2.75 -7.72
C LYS A 60 5.78 -2.12 -7.39
N SER A 61 6.85 -2.76 -7.85
CA SER A 61 8.22 -2.26 -7.76
C SER A 61 9.01 -2.73 -8.97
N GLU A 62 9.95 -1.90 -9.45
CA GLU A 62 10.90 -2.29 -10.49
C GLU A 62 11.83 -3.41 -9.99
N LEU A 63 12.04 -3.50 -8.66
CA LEU A 63 12.85 -4.54 -8.02
C LEU A 63 12.19 -5.93 -8.07
N ASN A 64 10.93 -6.03 -8.45
CA ASN A 64 10.29 -7.33 -8.70
C ASN A 64 10.86 -8.03 -9.94
N ASP A 65 11.36 -7.25 -10.92
CA ASP A 65 11.75 -7.75 -12.24
C ASP A 65 13.26 -7.74 -12.43
N ARG A 66 14.00 -6.84 -11.73
CA ARG A 66 15.45 -6.66 -11.91
C ARG A 66 16.15 -6.37 -10.57
N PRO A 67 17.42 -6.79 -10.42
CA PRO A 67 18.27 -6.39 -9.29
C PRO A 67 18.42 -4.86 -9.20
N PHE A 68 18.48 -4.35 -7.98
CA PHE A 68 18.49 -2.89 -7.77
C PHE A 68 19.78 -2.21 -8.27
N ASP A 69 20.92 -2.87 -8.17
CA ASP A 69 22.20 -2.40 -8.72
C ASP A 69 22.15 -2.24 -10.25
N GLU A 70 21.55 -3.20 -10.95
CA GLU A 70 21.34 -3.11 -12.40
C GLU A 70 20.42 -1.95 -12.78
N LEU A 71 19.34 -1.72 -11.99
CA LEU A 71 18.43 -0.60 -12.20
C LEU A 71 19.13 0.75 -12.03
N LEU A 72 19.95 0.91 -10.99
CA LEU A 72 20.72 2.13 -10.76
C LEU A 72 21.74 2.38 -11.87
N LEU A 73 22.43 1.32 -12.29
CA LEU A 73 23.40 1.42 -13.41
C LEU A 73 22.70 1.84 -14.72
N ALA A 74 21.58 1.22 -15.03
CA ALA A 74 20.80 1.54 -16.24
C ALA A 74 20.22 2.97 -16.21
N ALA A 75 19.85 3.47 -15.03
CA ALA A 75 19.29 4.81 -14.85
C ALA A 75 20.36 5.91 -14.79
N ARG A 76 21.64 5.58 -14.63
CA ARG A 76 22.75 6.50 -14.34
C ARG A 76 22.76 7.77 -15.19
N GLN A 77 22.75 7.64 -16.51
CA GLN A 77 22.81 8.80 -17.42
C GLN A 77 21.58 9.70 -17.25
N LYS A 78 20.41 9.09 -17.10
CA LYS A 78 19.16 9.81 -16.89
C LYS A 78 19.14 10.52 -15.54
N ASP A 79 19.65 9.88 -14.50
CA ASP A 79 19.70 10.42 -13.14
C ASP A 79 20.66 11.63 -13.06
N LEU A 80 21.81 11.55 -13.74
CA LEU A 80 22.74 12.67 -13.85
C LEU A 80 22.11 13.86 -14.62
N ALA A 81 21.41 13.59 -15.72
CA ALA A 81 20.75 14.62 -16.50
C ALA A 81 19.59 15.29 -15.75
N ASN A 82 18.87 14.53 -14.91
CA ASN A 82 17.72 15.02 -14.13
C ASN A 82 18.11 15.54 -12.74
N GLU A 83 19.33 15.31 -12.30
CA GLU A 83 19.82 15.65 -10.96
C GLU A 83 19.08 14.96 -9.79
N PHE A 84 18.37 13.86 -10.08
CA PHE A 84 17.69 13.02 -9.06
C PHE A 84 17.59 11.57 -9.52
N THR A 85 17.45 10.65 -8.57
CA THR A 85 17.32 9.21 -8.82
C THR A 85 15.97 8.89 -9.44
N THR A 86 15.96 8.25 -10.61
CA THR A 86 14.73 7.90 -11.36
C THR A 86 14.33 6.43 -11.23
N ALA A 87 15.16 5.59 -10.59
CA ALA A 87 14.89 4.17 -10.33
C ALA A 87 15.01 3.86 -8.83
N GLY A 88 14.22 2.91 -8.34
CA GLY A 88 14.32 2.39 -6.97
C GLY A 88 13.04 2.48 -6.15
N ILE A 89 13.13 2.06 -4.89
CA ILE A 89 12.02 1.85 -3.95
C ILE A 89 11.14 3.08 -3.64
N HIS A 90 11.59 4.29 -3.92
CA HIS A 90 10.80 5.52 -3.78
C HIS A 90 9.73 5.65 -4.89
N ARG A 91 9.79 4.81 -5.91
CA ARG A 91 8.82 4.72 -7.01
C ARG A 91 7.85 3.57 -6.85
N ASP A 92 8.01 2.79 -5.80
CA ASP A 92 7.09 1.69 -5.51
C ASP A 92 5.68 2.21 -5.24
N ASP A 93 4.70 1.39 -5.60
CA ASP A 93 3.28 1.72 -5.42
C ASP A 93 2.47 0.48 -5.02
N LEU A 94 1.29 0.71 -4.43
CA LEU A 94 0.28 -0.30 -4.20
C LEU A 94 -0.80 -0.19 -5.28
N VAL A 95 -0.88 -1.17 -6.15
CA VAL A 95 -1.88 -1.23 -7.21
C VAL A 95 -3.13 -1.94 -6.69
N LEU A 96 -4.23 -1.18 -6.64
CA LEU A 96 -5.53 -1.65 -6.20
C LEU A 96 -6.37 -2.02 -7.42
N LYS A 97 -6.94 -3.24 -7.43
CA LYS A 97 -7.78 -3.70 -8.52
C LYS A 97 -9.13 -4.19 -8.02
N ILE A 98 -10.15 -4.09 -8.87
CA ILE A 98 -11.48 -4.65 -8.70
C ILE A 98 -11.86 -5.39 -9.98
N GLY A 99 -12.24 -6.68 -9.87
CA GLY A 99 -12.54 -7.51 -11.04
C GLY A 99 -11.40 -7.54 -12.07
N GLY A 100 -10.14 -7.46 -11.63
CA GLY A 100 -8.96 -7.42 -12.49
C GLY A 100 -8.60 -6.04 -13.07
N TYR A 101 -9.44 -4.99 -12.89
CA TYR A 101 -9.23 -3.64 -13.42
C TYR A 101 -8.72 -2.67 -12.35
N PRO A 102 -7.90 -1.66 -12.70
CA PRO A 102 -7.46 -0.63 -11.75
C PRO A 102 -8.62 0.10 -11.07
N LEU A 103 -8.73 -0.02 -9.74
CA LEU A 103 -9.83 0.54 -8.94
C LEU A 103 -9.97 2.06 -9.14
N ARG A 104 -8.86 2.79 -9.17
CA ARG A 104 -8.87 4.26 -9.34
C ARG A 104 -9.54 4.73 -10.63
N LYS A 105 -9.46 3.91 -11.69
CA LYS A 105 -9.98 4.28 -13.02
C LYS A 105 -11.38 3.73 -13.28
N TYR A 106 -11.68 2.55 -12.78
CA TYR A 106 -12.89 1.81 -13.14
C TYR A 106 -13.85 1.61 -11.96
N GLY A 107 -13.39 1.80 -10.72
CA GLY A 107 -14.25 1.68 -9.55
C GLY A 107 -15.16 2.88 -9.35
N SER A 108 -16.41 2.63 -8.96
CA SER A 108 -17.33 3.67 -8.50
C SER A 108 -16.80 4.33 -7.21
N GLN A 109 -17.34 5.49 -6.85
CA GLN A 109 -16.96 6.18 -5.61
C GLN A 109 -17.23 5.30 -4.38
N GLY A 110 -18.36 4.59 -4.32
CA GLY A 110 -18.69 3.66 -3.25
C GLY A 110 -17.71 2.47 -3.17
N GLN A 111 -17.29 1.93 -4.33
CA GLN A 111 -16.29 0.86 -4.40
C GLN A 111 -14.91 1.34 -3.89
N GLN A 112 -14.48 2.53 -4.29
CA GLN A 112 -13.22 3.12 -3.82
C GLN A 112 -13.24 3.38 -2.32
N LYS A 113 -14.35 3.92 -1.79
CA LYS A 113 -14.54 4.17 -0.35
C LYS A 113 -14.54 2.85 0.44
N SER A 114 -15.28 1.84 -0.02
CA SER A 114 -15.28 0.51 0.61
C SER A 114 -13.91 -0.13 0.65
N PHE A 115 -13.12 0.03 -0.42
CA PHE A 115 -11.74 -0.47 -0.43
C PHE A 115 -10.86 0.24 0.60
N LEU A 116 -10.98 1.56 0.72
CA LEU A 116 -10.25 2.32 1.71
C LEU A 116 -10.61 1.89 3.14
N ILE A 117 -11.90 1.64 3.40
CA ILE A 117 -12.37 1.13 4.68
C ILE A 117 -11.81 -0.27 4.95
N ALA A 118 -11.91 -1.19 3.98
CA ALA A 118 -11.35 -2.53 4.09
C ALA A 118 -9.85 -2.51 4.38
N LEU A 119 -9.11 -1.58 3.76
CA LEU A 119 -7.68 -1.40 3.99
C LEU A 119 -7.40 -0.93 5.43
N LYS A 120 -8.18 0.02 5.96
CA LYS A 120 -8.07 0.51 7.35
C LYS A 120 -8.39 -0.60 8.36
N LEU A 121 -9.44 -1.38 8.13
CA LEU A 121 -9.81 -2.51 9.00
C LEU A 121 -8.74 -3.61 8.96
N ALA A 122 -8.18 -3.91 7.80
CA ALA A 122 -7.10 -4.86 7.65
C ALA A 122 -5.82 -4.40 8.37
N GLN A 123 -5.47 -3.12 8.25
CA GLN A 123 -4.36 -2.52 8.98
C GLN A 123 -4.58 -2.64 10.49
N TYR A 124 -5.77 -2.30 10.99
CA TYR A 124 -6.14 -2.47 12.39
C TYR A 124 -5.90 -3.89 12.85
N THR A 125 -6.43 -4.87 12.11
CA THR A 125 -6.31 -6.31 12.45
C THR A 125 -4.85 -6.76 12.54
N ILE A 126 -4.01 -6.35 11.59
CA ILE A 126 -2.59 -6.70 11.59
C ILE A 126 -1.89 -6.06 12.80
N VAL A 127 -2.13 -4.78 13.07
CA VAL A 127 -1.53 -4.08 14.21
C VAL A 127 -1.98 -4.71 15.54
N ALA A 128 -3.27 -5.02 15.69
CA ALA A 128 -3.80 -5.67 16.88
C ALA A 128 -3.13 -7.03 17.14
N ARG A 129 -2.96 -7.84 16.08
CA ARG A 129 -2.28 -9.14 16.18
C ARG A 129 -0.80 -9.01 16.55
N GLU A 130 -0.09 -8.04 15.98
CA GLU A 130 1.34 -7.84 16.25
C GLU A 130 1.62 -7.24 17.63
N LYS A 131 0.73 -6.37 18.12
CA LYS A 131 0.86 -5.72 19.43
C LYS A 131 0.28 -6.53 20.58
N GLY A 132 -0.64 -7.47 20.30
CA GLY A 132 -1.41 -8.19 21.31
C GLY A 132 -2.45 -7.32 22.03
N GLU A 133 -2.71 -6.11 21.53
CA GLU A 133 -3.63 -5.14 22.09
C GLU A 133 -4.56 -4.61 21.00
N LYS A 134 -5.78 -4.26 21.37
CA LYS A 134 -6.76 -3.67 20.46
C LYS A 134 -6.53 -2.16 20.35
N PRO A 135 -6.09 -1.63 19.20
CA PRO A 135 -5.93 -0.20 18.96
C PRO A 135 -7.27 0.54 19.03
N ILE A 136 -7.25 1.86 19.15
CA ILE A 136 -8.43 2.69 18.91
C ILE A 136 -8.59 2.86 17.39
N LEU A 137 -9.78 2.53 16.87
CA LEU A 137 -10.11 2.69 15.45
C LEU A 137 -10.82 4.03 15.24
N LEU A 138 -10.22 4.88 14.41
CA LEU A 138 -10.80 6.17 14.01
C LEU A 138 -11.29 6.07 12.56
N LEU A 139 -12.59 6.28 12.36
CA LEU A 139 -13.24 6.27 11.05
C LEU A 139 -13.89 7.63 10.82
N ASP A 140 -13.28 8.42 9.97
CA ASP A 140 -13.70 9.77 9.66
C ASP A 140 -14.42 9.82 8.31
N ASP A 141 -15.48 10.65 8.22
CA ASP A 141 -16.28 10.84 7.00
C ASP A 141 -16.75 9.49 6.41
N LEU A 142 -17.34 8.64 7.28
CA LEU A 142 -17.53 7.23 6.97
C LEU A 142 -18.66 6.98 5.97
N PHE A 143 -19.78 7.69 6.10
CA PHE A 143 -21.02 7.37 5.41
C PHE A 143 -21.15 8.04 4.05
N ASP A 144 -20.33 9.06 3.75
CA ASP A 144 -20.33 9.70 2.43
C ASP A 144 -20.02 8.67 1.33
N LYS A 145 -20.83 8.65 0.29
CA LYS A 145 -20.67 7.83 -0.94
C LYS A 145 -20.86 6.32 -0.76
N LEU A 146 -21.29 5.85 0.40
CA LEU A 146 -21.69 4.45 0.62
C LEU A 146 -23.20 4.29 0.42
N ASP A 147 -23.60 3.18 -0.21
CA ASP A 147 -25.00 2.77 -0.21
C ASP A 147 -25.42 2.17 1.15
N ALA A 148 -26.74 2.15 1.42
CA ALA A 148 -27.28 1.68 2.69
C ALA A 148 -26.84 0.24 3.04
N GLY A 149 -26.71 -0.64 2.05
CA GLY A 149 -26.26 -2.01 2.26
C GLY A 149 -24.82 -2.08 2.75
N ARG A 150 -23.92 -1.27 2.20
CA ARG A 150 -22.51 -1.19 2.63
C ARG A 150 -22.39 -0.57 4.02
N VAL A 151 -23.21 0.44 4.32
CA VAL A 151 -23.27 1.03 5.66
C VAL A 151 -23.71 -0.01 6.69
N GLU A 152 -24.77 -0.78 6.41
CA GLU A 152 -25.24 -1.84 7.31
C GLU A 152 -24.14 -2.89 7.57
N GLN A 153 -23.47 -3.37 6.51
CA GLN A 153 -22.38 -4.34 6.65
C GLN A 153 -21.22 -3.79 7.45
N LEU A 154 -20.88 -2.53 7.25
CA LEU A 154 -19.82 -1.89 8.00
C LEU A 154 -20.15 -1.78 9.49
N ILE A 155 -21.35 -1.30 9.84
CA ILE A 155 -21.79 -1.20 11.24
C ILE A 155 -21.78 -2.58 11.89
N ARG A 156 -22.26 -3.60 11.20
CA ARG A 156 -22.23 -4.99 11.69
C ARG A 156 -20.80 -5.44 11.96
N LEU A 157 -19.87 -5.23 11.01
CA LEU A 157 -18.46 -5.59 11.16
C LEU A 157 -17.79 -4.92 12.38
N VAL A 158 -17.98 -3.61 12.52
CA VAL A 158 -17.33 -2.87 13.61
C VAL A 158 -17.99 -3.09 14.98
N SER A 159 -19.21 -3.62 15.00
CA SER A 159 -19.91 -3.99 16.25
C SER A 159 -19.48 -5.34 16.82
N GLU A 160 -18.65 -6.10 16.10
CA GLU A 160 -18.12 -7.37 16.58
C GLU A 160 -17.08 -7.17 17.69
N ASP A 161 -16.96 -8.14 18.59
CA ASP A 161 -15.98 -8.13 19.70
C ASP A 161 -14.50 -8.11 19.23
N SER A 162 -14.26 -8.30 17.93
CA SER A 162 -12.93 -8.24 17.35
C SER A 162 -12.29 -6.85 17.42
N PHE A 163 -13.11 -5.80 17.45
CA PHE A 163 -12.66 -4.41 17.55
C PHE A 163 -12.71 -3.92 19.00
N GLY A 164 -11.82 -3.00 19.34
CA GLY A 164 -11.81 -2.30 20.65
C GLY A 164 -12.66 -1.05 20.60
N GLN A 165 -12.12 0.06 21.07
CA GLN A 165 -12.82 1.35 21.01
C GLN A 165 -12.82 1.89 19.58
N ILE A 166 -14.00 2.31 19.12
CA ILE A 166 -14.19 2.88 17.77
C ILE A 166 -14.78 4.27 17.91
N MET A 167 -14.20 5.22 17.18
CA MET A 167 -14.73 6.58 17.02
C MET A 167 -15.09 6.78 15.55
N ILE A 168 -16.34 7.15 15.31
CA ILE A 168 -16.89 7.40 13.98
C ILE A 168 -17.34 8.85 13.92
N THR A 169 -16.93 9.55 12.88
CA THR A 169 -17.45 10.88 12.51
C THR A 169 -18.15 10.81 11.16
N ASP A 170 -19.06 11.75 10.92
CA ASP A 170 -19.77 11.94 9.65
C ASP A 170 -19.59 13.39 9.19
#